data_126c649287cd1b3ff83accc629824cb7
#
_entry.id   126c649287cd1b3ff83accc629824cb7
#
_cell.length_a   1.000
_cell.length_b   1.000
_cell.length_c   1.000
_cell.angle_alpha   90.00
_cell.angle_beta   90.00
_cell.angle_gamma   90.00
#
_symmetry.space_group_name_H-M   'P 1'
#
loop_
_entity.id
_entity.type
_entity.pdbx_description
1 polymer ?
#
loop_
_entity_poly.entity_id
_entity_poly.type
_entity_poly.pdbx_seq_one_letter_code
_entity_poly.pdbx_strand_id
1 'polypeptide(L)'
;AWTYTSGNRMTLSLESYEQAGTLTISNQYKMNNWWEPSGEVVDLYTRRNNYQMPAYHRLDLGLNIYRPKEKGRMGIWNISIYNVYSRMNPFMVYKSDNWERTNNLVPGSSSPYNGKTKPCFKLIGIMPIIPSISYTYKF
;
A
#
# COMPACT_ATOMS: atom_id res chain seq x y z
N ALA A 1 -9.03 -14.24 -19.61
CA ALA A 1 -7.85 -14.74 -18.88
C ALA A 1 -8.10 -14.64 -17.38
N TRP A 2 -7.70 -15.67 -16.63
CA TRP A 2 -7.72 -15.63 -15.17
C TRP A 2 -6.29 -15.81 -14.67
N THR A 3 -5.89 -14.92 -13.77
CA THR A 3 -4.54 -14.92 -13.19
C THR A 3 -4.66 -15.12 -11.69
N TYR A 4 -3.83 -16.00 -11.14
CA TYR A 4 -3.70 -16.22 -9.70
C TYR A 4 -2.23 -16.29 -9.32
N THR A 5 -1.86 -15.59 -8.25
CA THR A 5 -0.51 -15.65 -7.67
C THR A 5 -0.64 -15.66 -6.15
N SER A 6 0.05 -16.59 -5.49
CA SER A 6 0.15 -16.55 -4.03
C SER A 6 0.82 -15.25 -3.59
N GLY A 7 0.38 -14.70 -2.47
CA GLY A 7 0.93 -13.45 -1.96
C GLY A 7 2.44 -13.54 -1.70
N ASN A 8 3.15 -12.49 -2.03
CA ASN A 8 4.58 -12.38 -1.77
C ASN A 8 4.83 -12.32 -0.26
N ARG A 9 5.95 -12.88 0.15
CA ARG A 9 6.43 -12.74 1.52
C ARG A 9 7.29 -11.50 1.64
N MET A 10 7.10 -10.76 2.73
CA MET A 10 7.88 -9.57 3.03
C MET A 10 8.25 -9.52 4.52
N THR A 11 9.24 -8.72 4.83
CA THR A 11 9.67 -8.49 6.20
C THR A 11 8.99 -7.22 6.72
N LEU A 12 8.19 -7.35 7.77
CA LEU A 12 7.58 -6.21 8.46
C LEU A 12 8.24 -6.03 9.83
N SER A 13 8.54 -4.78 10.18
CA SER A 13 8.94 -4.43 11.54
C SER A 13 7.69 -4.39 12.42
N LEU A 14 7.65 -5.21 13.46
CA LEU A 14 6.53 -5.24 14.39
C LEU A 14 6.61 -4.11 15.40
N GLU A 15 7.82 -3.73 15.78
CA GLU A 15 8.10 -2.72 16.80
C GLU A 15 9.23 -1.83 16.34
N SER A 16 9.31 -0.65 16.92
CA SER A 16 10.44 0.27 16.76
C SER A 16 10.85 0.76 18.15
N TYR A 17 12.14 0.93 18.36
CA TYR A 17 12.68 1.47 19.58
C TYR A 17 13.62 2.65 19.27
N GLU A 18 13.70 3.57 20.19
CA GLU A 18 14.71 4.63 20.12
C GLU A 18 16.05 4.10 20.62
N GLN A 19 17.03 4.10 19.74
CA GLN A 19 18.39 3.78 20.13
C GLN A 19 18.94 4.94 20.93
N ALA A 20 19.42 4.69 22.14
CA ALA A 20 20.13 5.70 22.91
C ALA A 20 21.30 6.22 22.09
N GLY A 21 21.29 7.52 21.79
CA GLY A 21 22.34 8.13 20.99
C GLY A 21 23.69 7.95 21.67
N THR A 22 24.71 7.59 20.90
CA THR A 22 26.09 7.62 21.38
C THR A 22 26.42 9.06 21.75
N LEU A 23 26.76 9.29 23.01
CA LEU A 23 27.22 10.59 23.49
C LEU A 23 28.55 10.94 22.82
N THR A 24 28.49 11.51 21.65
CA THR A 24 29.66 12.11 21.01
C THR A 24 29.87 13.51 21.61
N ILE A 25 31.09 13.87 21.81
CA ILE A 25 31.49 15.18 22.38
C ILE A 25 30.87 16.36 21.59
N SER A 26 30.58 16.17 20.29
CA SER A 26 29.88 17.12 19.44
C SER A 26 28.40 17.32 19.82
N ASN A 27 27.79 16.42 20.58
CA ASN A 27 26.40 16.52 21.05
C ASN A 27 26.30 17.32 22.37
N GLN A 28 27.40 17.71 22.97
CA GLN A 28 27.42 18.48 24.23
C GLN A 28 26.68 19.82 24.09
N TYR A 29 26.66 20.40 22.89
CA TYR A 29 25.92 21.63 22.61
C TYR A 29 24.40 21.40 22.42
N LYS A 30 23.96 20.18 22.19
CA LYS A 30 22.54 19.81 22.08
C LYS A 30 21.88 19.48 23.42
N MET A 31 22.65 19.34 24.49
CA MET A 31 22.13 19.05 25.83
C MET A 31 21.25 20.17 26.42
N ASN A 32 21.22 21.33 25.81
CA ASN A 32 20.37 22.44 26.26
C ASN A 32 18.91 22.33 25.79
N ASN A 33 18.58 21.39 24.89
CA ASN A 33 17.21 21.10 24.50
C ASN A 33 16.75 19.79 25.17
N TRP A 34 16.20 19.95 26.35
CA TRP A 34 15.67 18.86 27.19
C TRP A 34 14.53 18.06 26.56
N TRP A 35 14.06 18.43 25.37
CA TRP A 35 12.84 17.95 24.75
C TRP A 35 13.02 17.17 23.43
N GLU A 36 14.22 17.10 22.90
CA GLU A 36 14.48 16.30 21.71
C GLU A 36 15.14 14.97 22.10
N PRO A 37 14.43 13.86 21.99
CA PRO A 37 15.07 12.56 22.06
C PRO A 37 16.06 12.48 20.89
N SER A 38 17.34 12.48 21.21
CA SER A 38 18.43 12.39 20.22
C SER A 38 18.67 10.95 19.73
N GLY A 39 17.70 10.08 19.94
CA GLY A 39 17.76 8.69 19.53
C GLY A 39 17.30 8.49 18.10
N GLU A 40 18.03 7.72 17.32
CA GLU A 40 17.56 7.21 16.05
C GLU A 40 16.50 6.15 16.29
N VAL A 41 15.36 6.25 15.61
CA VAL A 41 14.30 5.24 15.66
C VAL A 41 14.73 4.06 14.81
N VAL A 42 14.97 2.92 15.45
CA VAL A 42 15.38 1.68 14.80
C VAL A 42 14.21 0.71 14.78
N ASP A 43 13.92 0.17 13.62
CA ASP A 43 12.89 -0.85 13.44
C ASP A 43 13.38 -2.23 13.90
N LEU A 44 12.59 -2.89 14.74
CA LEU A 44 12.87 -4.24 15.21
C LEU A 44 12.28 -5.29 14.27
N TYR A 45 13.14 -6.13 13.72
CA TYR A 45 12.76 -7.25 12.87
C TYR A 45 12.97 -8.57 13.61
N THR A 46 11.90 -9.31 13.81
CA THR A 46 11.98 -10.62 14.49
C THR A 46 12.53 -11.72 13.58
N ARG A 47 12.13 -11.69 12.30
CA ARG A 47 12.52 -12.70 11.31
C ARG A 47 12.33 -12.17 9.89
N ARG A 48 13.14 -12.63 8.94
CA ARG A 48 12.94 -12.38 7.51
C ARG A 48 11.65 -13.04 7.02
N ASN A 49 10.95 -12.38 6.11
CA ASN A 49 9.73 -12.88 5.47
C ASN A 49 8.66 -13.32 6.48
N ASN A 50 8.49 -12.53 7.54
CA ASN A 50 7.57 -12.82 8.66
C ASN A 50 6.10 -12.60 8.29
N TYR A 51 5.80 -11.93 7.19
CA TYR A 51 4.46 -11.65 6.74
C TYR A 51 4.23 -12.13 5.31
N GLN A 52 3.09 -12.78 5.07
CA GLN A 52 2.65 -13.16 3.73
C GLN A 52 1.48 -12.28 3.31
N MET A 53 1.64 -11.59 2.20
CA MET A 53 0.58 -10.77 1.62
C MET A 53 -0.60 -11.65 1.16
N PRO A 54 -1.81 -11.10 1.15
CA PRO A 54 -2.96 -11.79 0.55
C PRO A 54 -2.68 -12.16 -0.92
N ALA A 55 -3.30 -13.25 -1.38
CA ALA A 55 -3.15 -13.70 -2.75
C ALA A 55 -3.67 -12.65 -3.75
N TYR A 56 -2.95 -12.51 -4.84
CA TYR A 56 -3.34 -11.71 -5.99
C TYR A 56 -4.16 -12.57 -6.95
N HIS A 57 -5.33 -12.14 -7.35
CA HIS A 57 -6.04 -12.76 -8.46
C HIS A 57 -6.95 -11.78 -9.18
N ARG A 58 -7.12 -12.00 -10.49
CA ARG A 58 -7.99 -11.18 -11.33
C ARG A 58 -8.56 -12.00 -12.47
N LEU A 59 -9.68 -11.54 -12.98
CA LEU A 59 -10.30 -12.04 -14.21
C LEU A 59 -10.36 -10.90 -15.23
N ASP A 60 -9.83 -11.16 -16.40
CA ASP A 60 -9.87 -10.25 -17.54
C ASP A 60 -10.72 -10.88 -18.64
N LEU A 61 -11.67 -10.15 -19.16
CA LEU A 61 -12.52 -10.55 -20.28
C LEU A 61 -12.23 -9.66 -21.48
N GLY A 62 -12.23 -10.26 -22.66
CA GLY A 62 -12.05 -9.57 -23.91
C GLY A 62 -12.90 -10.19 -25.00
N LEU A 63 -13.49 -9.34 -25.82
CA LEU A 63 -14.32 -9.71 -26.96
C LEU A 63 -13.86 -8.96 -28.20
N ASN A 64 -13.56 -9.68 -29.27
CA ASN A 64 -13.25 -9.14 -30.57
C ASN A 64 -14.41 -9.40 -31.52
N ILE A 65 -14.98 -8.33 -32.06
CA ILE A 65 -16.09 -8.41 -33.03
C ILE A 65 -15.51 -8.01 -34.40
N TYR A 66 -15.49 -8.96 -35.31
CA TYR A 66 -15.03 -8.77 -36.68
C TYR A 66 -16.21 -8.43 -37.59
N ARG A 67 -16.14 -7.28 -38.25
CA ARG A 67 -17.11 -6.87 -39.27
C ARG A 67 -16.43 -6.76 -40.62
N PRO A 68 -16.60 -7.78 -41.48
CA PRO A 68 -16.14 -7.68 -42.87
C PRO A 68 -16.96 -6.62 -43.61
N LYS A 69 -16.30 -5.81 -44.38
CA LYS A 69 -16.90 -4.80 -45.29
C LYS A 69 -16.56 -5.13 -46.71
N GLU A 70 -17.30 -4.54 -47.63
CA GLU A 70 -17.03 -4.67 -49.05
C GLU A 70 -15.62 -4.26 -49.45
N LYS A 71 -15.10 -4.83 -50.54
CA LYS A 71 -13.74 -4.59 -51.06
C LYS A 71 -12.60 -5.03 -50.18
N GLY A 72 -12.77 -6.12 -49.43
CA GLY A 72 -11.69 -6.70 -48.59
C GLY A 72 -11.35 -5.93 -47.32
N ARG A 73 -12.08 -4.89 -47.01
CA ARG A 73 -11.90 -4.10 -45.78
C ARG A 73 -12.47 -4.82 -44.56
N MET A 74 -11.90 -4.58 -43.41
CA MET A 74 -12.33 -5.19 -42.16
C MET A 74 -12.36 -4.18 -41.01
N GLY A 75 -13.48 -4.11 -40.32
CA GLY A 75 -13.59 -3.38 -39.04
C GLY A 75 -13.54 -4.35 -37.88
N ILE A 76 -12.71 -4.09 -36.90
CA ILE A 76 -12.54 -4.91 -35.69
C ILE A 76 -12.83 -4.05 -34.47
N TRP A 77 -13.84 -4.41 -33.71
CA TRP A 77 -14.11 -3.86 -32.40
C TRP A 77 -13.47 -4.77 -31.34
N ASN A 78 -12.66 -4.19 -30.49
CA ASN A 78 -12.12 -4.85 -29.32
C ASN A 78 -12.74 -4.21 -28.08
N ILE A 79 -13.46 -5.00 -27.30
CA ILE A 79 -14.05 -4.60 -26.03
C ILE A 79 -13.38 -5.47 -24.97
N SER A 80 -12.70 -4.85 -24.01
CA SER A 80 -12.05 -5.58 -22.93
C SER A 80 -12.34 -4.97 -21.57
N ILE A 81 -12.40 -5.82 -20.59
CA ILE A 81 -12.59 -5.43 -19.19
C ILE A 81 -11.48 -6.10 -18.38
N TYR A 82 -10.65 -5.27 -17.79
CA TYR A 82 -9.61 -5.69 -16.88
C TYR A 82 -10.17 -5.76 -15.45
N ASN A 83 -9.84 -6.81 -14.71
CA ASN A 83 -10.26 -7.03 -13.34
C ASN A 83 -11.79 -6.95 -13.15
N VAL A 84 -12.52 -7.85 -13.80
CA VAL A 84 -14.00 -7.85 -13.87
C VAL A 84 -14.68 -7.79 -12.51
N TYR A 85 -14.12 -8.44 -11.48
CA TYR A 85 -14.70 -8.38 -10.13
C TYR A 85 -14.23 -7.19 -9.31
N SER A 86 -13.51 -6.25 -9.91
CA SER A 86 -13.05 -5.03 -9.22
C SER A 86 -12.32 -5.30 -7.90
N ARG A 87 -11.55 -6.39 -7.83
CA ARG A 87 -10.79 -6.71 -6.63
C ARG A 87 -9.59 -5.79 -6.51
N MET A 88 -9.51 -5.08 -5.40
CA MET A 88 -8.33 -4.31 -5.04
C MET A 88 -7.21 -5.26 -4.62
N ASN A 89 -6.37 -5.63 -5.58
CA ASN A 89 -5.27 -6.56 -5.33
C ASN A 89 -4.16 -5.90 -4.51
N PRO A 90 -3.58 -6.63 -3.56
CA PRO A 90 -2.54 -6.07 -2.71
C PRO A 90 -1.30 -5.73 -3.51
N PHE A 91 -0.83 -4.49 -3.35
CA PHE A 91 0.38 -4.01 -4.00
C PHE A 91 1.50 -3.78 -2.99
N MET A 92 1.20 -3.09 -1.90
CA MET A 92 2.18 -2.71 -0.90
C MET A 92 1.54 -2.68 0.49
N VAL A 93 2.33 -3.04 1.49
CA VAL A 93 2.00 -2.85 2.91
C VAL A 93 2.98 -1.85 3.49
N TYR A 94 2.48 -0.90 4.25
CA TYR A 94 3.32 0.06 4.98
C TYR A 94 2.84 0.23 6.41
N LYS A 95 3.78 0.57 7.27
CA LYS A 95 3.50 0.91 8.66
C LYS A 95 2.93 2.34 8.72
N SER A 96 1.85 2.50 9.44
CA SER A 96 1.23 3.80 9.67
C SER A 96 0.90 3.93 11.15
N ASP A 97 1.20 5.07 11.71
CA ASP A 97 0.77 5.40 13.06
C ASP A 97 -0.68 5.88 13.02
N ASN A 98 -1.56 5.13 13.65
CA ASN A 98 -2.94 5.52 13.77
C ASN A 98 -3.13 6.32 15.07
N TRP A 99 -3.34 7.63 14.92
CA TRP A 99 -3.71 8.48 16.03
C TRP A 99 -5.18 8.24 16.35
N GLU A 100 -5.47 7.51 17.42
CA GLU A 100 -6.82 7.43 17.94
C GLU A 100 -7.18 8.76 18.58
N ARG A 101 -8.08 9.49 17.93
CA ARG A 101 -8.73 10.63 18.53
C ARG A 101 -9.70 10.11 19.58
N THR A 102 -9.29 10.13 20.84
CA THR A 102 -10.19 9.80 21.94
C THR A 102 -10.98 11.06 22.31
N ASN A 103 -12.31 10.93 22.33
CA ASN A 103 -13.20 11.99 22.85
C ASN A 103 -13.06 12.19 24.37
N ASN A 104 -12.27 11.35 25.02
CA ASN A 104 -12.00 11.43 26.44
C ASN A 104 -10.73 12.26 26.66
N LEU A 105 -10.92 13.55 26.89
CA LEU A 105 -9.86 14.41 27.38
C LEU A 105 -9.38 13.84 28.73
N VAL A 106 -8.10 13.51 28.81
CA VAL A 106 -7.49 13.24 30.13
C VAL A 106 -7.63 14.50 30.95
N PRO A 107 -8.17 14.45 32.18
CA PRO A 107 -8.28 15.62 33.01
C PRO A 107 -6.94 16.34 33.15
N GLY A 108 -6.88 17.60 32.72
CA GLY A 108 -5.68 18.42 32.72
C GLY A 108 -4.90 18.45 31.37
N SER A 109 -5.33 17.71 30.36
CA SER A 109 -4.74 17.77 29.02
C SER A 109 -5.62 18.57 28.06
N SER A 110 -5.06 19.59 27.43
CA SER A 110 -5.69 20.35 26.36
C SER A 110 -5.62 19.65 24.99
N SER A 111 -4.89 18.52 24.91
CA SER A 111 -4.71 17.78 23.67
C SER A 111 -5.82 16.76 23.46
N PRO A 112 -6.52 16.78 22.33
CA PRO A 112 -7.50 15.76 21.98
C PRO A 112 -6.86 14.40 21.64
N TYR A 113 -5.54 14.29 21.70
CA TYR A 113 -4.79 13.09 21.38
C TYR A 113 -4.25 12.44 22.65
N ASN A 114 -4.58 11.19 22.85
CA ASN A 114 -4.23 10.45 24.07
C ASN A 114 -2.76 9.97 24.09
N GLY A 115 -1.91 10.51 23.22
CA GLY A 115 -0.48 10.15 23.17
C GLY A 115 -0.16 8.70 22.85
N LYS A 116 -1.15 7.83 22.73
CA LYS A 116 -0.95 6.42 22.37
C LYS A 116 -1.16 6.24 20.88
N THR A 117 -0.06 6.15 20.17
CA THR A 117 -0.05 5.67 18.78
C THR A 117 -0.08 4.15 18.80
N LYS A 118 -1.05 3.56 18.13
CA LYS A 118 -1.01 2.13 17.84
C LYS A 118 -0.43 1.97 16.44
N PRO A 119 0.74 1.35 16.29
CA PRO A 119 1.25 1.04 14.97
C PRO A 119 0.25 0.11 14.27
N CYS A 120 -0.17 0.49 13.09
CA CYS A 120 -1.02 -0.33 12.24
C CYS A 120 -0.39 -0.51 10.86
N PHE A 121 -0.64 -1.66 10.25
CA PHE A 121 -0.24 -1.90 8.88
C PHE A 121 -1.39 -1.60 7.95
N LYS A 122 -1.13 -0.75 6.97
CA LYS A 122 -2.09 -0.44 5.91
C LYS A 122 -1.66 -1.13 4.63
N LEU A 123 -2.63 -1.75 3.98
CA LEU A 123 -2.45 -2.42 2.70
C LEU A 123 -3.00 -1.52 1.59
N ILE A 124 -2.14 -1.21 0.62
CA ILE A 124 -2.56 -0.49 -0.58
C ILE A 124 -2.92 -1.52 -1.65
N GLY A 125 -4.15 -1.46 -2.11
CA GLY A 125 -4.61 -2.19 -3.28
C GLY A 125 -4.69 -1.27 -4.48
N ILE A 126 -4.36 -1.81 -5.65
CA ILE A 126 -4.39 -1.08 -6.90
C ILE A 126 -5.21 -1.82 -7.96
N MET A 127 -5.57 -1.08 -8.99
CA MET A 127 -6.24 -1.57 -10.19
C MET A 127 -7.68 -2.05 -9.96
N PRO A 128 -8.65 -1.11 -9.83
CA PRO A 128 -10.07 -1.44 -9.88
C PRO A 128 -10.45 -1.98 -11.26
N ILE A 129 -11.73 -2.18 -11.53
CA ILE A 129 -12.23 -2.51 -12.86
C ILE A 129 -11.86 -1.42 -13.86
N ILE A 130 -11.27 -1.81 -15.00
CA ILE A 130 -10.90 -0.91 -16.08
C ILE A 130 -11.51 -1.40 -17.40
N PRO A 131 -12.61 -0.81 -17.86
CA PRO A 131 -13.15 -1.10 -19.17
C PRO A 131 -12.31 -0.39 -20.25
N SER A 132 -12.15 -1.04 -21.39
CA SER A 132 -11.46 -0.50 -22.55
C SER A 132 -12.21 -0.88 -23.81
N ILE A 133 -12.30 0.06 -24.74
CA ILE A 133 -12.86 -0.15 -26.08
C ILE A 133 -11.91 0.40 -27.12
N SER A 134 -11.64 -0.38 -28.15
CA SER A 134 -10.86 0.09 -29.30
C SER A 134 -11.47 -0.38 -30.62
N TYR A 135 -11.24 0.40 -31.66
CA TYR A 135 -11.69 0.09 -33.00
C TYR A 135 -10.51 0.14 -33.97
N THR A 136 -10.31 -0.95 -34.68
CA THR A 136 -9.27 -1.06 -35.72
C THR A 136 -9.92 -1.23 -37.07
N TYR A 137 -9.51 -0.40 -38.02
CA TYR A 137 -9.96 -0.48 -39.41
C TYR A 137 -8.78 -0.91 -40.28
N LYS A 138 -9.00 -1.98 -41.06
CA LYS A 138 -8.05 -2.45 -42.08
C LYS A 138 -8.58 -2.14 -43.46
N PHE A 139 -7.74 -1.55 -44.29
CA PHE A 139 -8.02 -1.21 -45.68
C PHE A 139 -7.78 -2.38 -46.62
#